data_3cbd0fe016c5cc1c94da8c07ded0a2cd
#
_entry.id   3cbd0fe016c5cc1c94da8c07ded0a2cd
#
_cell.length_a   1.000
_cell.length_b   1.000
_cell.length_c   1.000
_cell.angle_alpha   90.00
_cell.angle_beta   90.00
_cell.angle_gamma   90.00
#
_symmetry.space_group_name_H-M   'P 1'
#
loop_
_entity.id
_entity.type
_entity.pdbx_description
1 polymer ?
#
loop_
_entity_poly.entity_id
_entity_poly.type
_entity_poly.pdbx_seq_one_letter_code
_entity_poly.pdbx_strand_id
1 'polypeptide(L)'
;VLVANKLTMLAQRIDPGVPIHITEAKNEDFISITEGHNVRKVQDTLFDVYDIKPHLVLETSSIEVGKRLVSTMDAVFICPDVYLDHYFMEQGDCVLYPLLGVANKRYCYVCTRKDAYLSPYARAFIELIRTLGKKERINPTNEK
;
A
#
# COMPACT_ATOMS: atom_id res chain seq x y z
N VAL A 1 -1.31 0.14 3.98
CA VAL A 1 -2.76 0.21 4.27
C VAL A 1 -3.48 -1.00 3.71
N LEU A 2 -4.63 -1.33 4.28
CA LEU A 2 -5.62 -2.24 3.73
C LEU A 2 -6.71 -1.41 3.05
N VAL A 3 -7.00 -1.73 1.81
CA VAL A 3 -8.14 -1.21 1.04
C VAL A 3 -9.22 -2.26 1.08
N ALA A 4 -10.42 -1.92 1.50
CA ALA A 4 -11.55 -2.82 1.52
C ALA A 4 -12.71 -2.26 0.69
N ASN A 5 -13.38 -3.11 -0.08
CA ASN A 5 -14.65 -2.72 -0.67
C ASN A 5 -15.68 -2.50 0.43
N LYS A 6 -16.61 -1.58 0.24
CA LYS A 6 -17.68 -1.29 1.21
C LYS A 6 -18.64 -2.47 1.46
N LEU A 7 -18.65 -3.45 0.56
CA LEU A 7 -19.45 -4.66 0.69
C LEU A 7 -18.83 -5.67 1.66
N THR A 8 -17.52 -5.60 1.95
CA THR A 8 -16.83 -6.53 2.85
C THR A 8 -17.42 -6.49 4.27
N MET A 9 -17.40 -7.62 4.95
CA MET A 9 -17.84 -7.70 6.35
C MET A 9 -16.98 -6.79 7.25
N LEU A 10 -15.70 -6.63 6.91
CA LEU A 10 -14.80 -5.71 7.59
C LEU A 10 -15.32 -4.28 7.53
N ALA A 11 -15.68 -3.79 6.32
CA ALA A 11 -16.14 -2.43 6.10
C ALA A 11 -17.53 -2.16 6.72
N GLN A 12 -18.33 -3.19 6.91
CA GLN A 12 -19.63 -3.08 7.59
C GLN A 12 -19.50 -3.06 9.12
N ARG A 13 -18.37 -3.53 9.66
CA ARG A 13 -18.14 -3.71 11.10
C ARG A 13 -17.25 -2.64 11.72
N ILE A 14 -16.31 -2.10 10.97
CA ILE A 14 -15.30 -1.16 11.45
C ILE A 14 -15.37 0.14 10.65
N ASP A 15 -15.40 1.27 11.34
CA ASP A 15 -15.45 2.58 10.71
C ASP A 15 -14.20 2.86 9.84
N PRO A 16 -14.35 3.53 8.69
CA PRO A 16 -13.23 3.90 7.82
C PRO A 16 -12.15 4.71 8.55
N GLY A 17 -10.90 4.44 8.24
CA GLY A 17 -9.74 5.15 8.80
C GLY A 17 -9.31 4.68 10.19
N VAL A 18 -10.06 3.82 10.85
CA VAL A 18 -9.64 3.22 12.13
C VAL A 18 -8.45 2.30 11.89
N PRO A 19 -7.32 2.46 12.63
CA PRO A 19 -6.20 1.54 12.54
C PRO A 19 -6.58 0.14 13.01
N ILE A 20 -6.27 -0.88 12.22
CA ILE A 20 -6.61 -2.27 12.51
C ILE A 20 -5.39 -3.20 12.48
N HIS A 21 -5.47 -4.33 13.16
CA HIS A 21 -4.59 -5.46 12.91
C HIS A 21 -5.08 -6.24 11.69
N ILE A 22 -4.17 -6.80 10.90
CA ILE A 22 -4.53 -7.60 9.72
C ILE A 22 -5.44 -8.79 10.06
N THR A 23 -5.40 -9.26 11.30
CA THR A 23 -6.27 -10.33 11.83
C THR A 23 -7.76 -10.01 11.76
N GLU A 24 -8.12 -8.72 11.73
CA GLU A 24 -9.51 -8.29 11.56
C GLU A 24 -10.06 -8.65 10.17
N ALA A 25 -9.18 -8.74 9.17
CA ALA A 25 -9.52 -9.09 7.79
C ALA A 25 -9.30 -10.58 7.46
N LYS A 26 -8.97 -11.43 8.43
CA LYS A 26 -8.56 -12.84 8.19
C LYS A 26 -9.59 -13.69 7.43
N ASN A 27 -10.86 -13.32 7.50
CA ASN A 27 -11.96 -14.03 6.86
C ASN A 27 -12.43 -13.37 5.56
N GLU A 28 -11.78 -12.29 5.13
CA GLU A 28 -12.10 -11.61 3.88
C GLU A 28 -11.42 -12.27 2.70
N ASP A 29 -11.96 -12.04 1.52
CA ASP A 29 -11.36 -12.41 0.26
C ASP A 29 -10.23 -11.44 -0.10
N PHE A 30 -9.05 -11.96 -0.41
CA PHE A 30 -7.88 -11.14 -0.71
C PHE A 30 -7.57 -11.10 -2.21
N ILE A 31 -7.37 -9.90 -2.71
CA ILE A 31 -6.66 -9.68 -3.97
C ILE A 31 -5.18 -9.51 -3.62
N SER A 32 -4.31 -10.23 -4.31
CA SER A 32 -2.86 -10.19 -4.06
C SER A 32 -2.07 -9.72 -5.27
N ILE A 33 -0.85 -9.29 -5.05
CA ILE A 33 0.13 -9.07 -6.10
C ILE A 33 0.88 -10.38 -6.35
N THR A 34 1.20 -10.66 -7.62
CA THR A 34 1.96 -11.86 -8.00
C THR A 34 3.32 -11.92 -7.33
N GLU A 35 3.85 -13.13 -7.15
CA GLU A 35 5.18 -13.36 -6.58
C GLU A 35 6.28 -12.58 -7.29
N GLY A 36 7.35 -12.28 -6.55
CA GLY A 36 8.48 -11.47 -7.03
C GLY A 36 8.35 -9.97 -6.81
N HIS A 37 7.16 -9.45 -6.55
CA HIS A 37 6.93 -8.05 -6.22
C HIS A 37 7.23 -7.73 -4.75
N ASN A 38 7.78 -6.53 -4.49
CA ASN A 38 8.02 -6.08 -3.10
C ASN A 38 6.72 -5.96 -2.28
N VAL A 39 5.60 -5.61 -2.92
CA VAL A 39 4.30 -5.53 -2.25
C VAL A 39 3.85 -6.91 -1.82
N ARG A 40 4.03 -7.94 -2.66
CA ARG A 40 3.73 -9.33 -2.30
C ARG A 40 4.52 -9.80 -1.10
N LYS A 41 5.82 -9.52 -1.04
CA LYS A 41 6.66 -9.86 0.13
C LYS A 41 6.12 -9.26 1.44
N VAL A 42 5.59 -8.04 1.36
CA VAL A 42 4.96 -7.40 2.53
C VAL A 42 3.66 -8.11 2.91
N GLN A 43 2.83 -8.47 1.93
CA GLN A 43 1.61 -9.22 2.16
C GLN A 43 1.92 -10.57 2.84
N ASP A 44 2.83 -11.34 2.26
CA ASP A 44 3.25 -12.65 2.78
C ASP A 44 3.83 -12.53 4.20
N THR A 45 4.72 -11.55 4.43
CA THR A 45 5.27 -11.29 5.77
C THR A 45 4.18 -11.01 6.81
N LEU A 46 3.16 -10.24 6.43
CA LEU A 46 2.03 -9.96 7.31
C LEU A 46 1.23 -11.22 7.62
N PHE A 47 0.95 -12.02 6.61
CA PHE A 47 0.21 -13.27 6.78
C PHE A 47 0.99 -14.26 7.64
N ASP A 48 2.30 -14.39 7.43
CA ASP A 48 3.17 -15.28 8.21
C ASP A 48 3.27 -14.84 9.69
N VAL A 49 3.50 -13.53 9.93
CA VAL A 49 3.66 -13.01 11.30
C VAL A 49 2.42 -13.22 12.15
N TYR A 50 1.25 -13.13 11.54
CA TYR A 50 -0.03 -13.24 12.25
C TYR A 50 -0.73 -14.60 12.05
N ASP A 51 -0.04 -15.59 11.48
CA ASP A 51 -0.54 -16.94 11.18
C ASP A 51 -1.89 -16.91 10.43
N ILE A 52 -1.97 -16.04 9.40
CA ILE A 52 -3.16 -15.89 8.57
C ILE A 52 -2.96 -16.72 7.29
N LYS A 53 -3.94 -17.56 6.98
CA LYS A 53 -4.06 -18.23 5.68
C LYS A 53 -5.06 -17.46 4.83
N PRO A 54 -4.62 -16.51 3.99
CA PRO A 54 -5.54 -15.67 3.24
C PRO A 54 -6.28 -16.49 2.19
N HIS A 55 -7.56 -16.23 2.03
CA HIS A 55 -8.30 -16.73 0.87
C HIS A 55 -7.98 -15.81 -0.32
N LEU A 56 -7.08 -16.25 -1.20
CA LEU A 56 -6.69 -15.48 -2.38
C LEU A 56 -7.66 -15.77 -3.51
N VAL A 57 -8.51 -14.79 -3.85
CA VAL A 57 -9.49 -14.92 -4.94
C VAL A 57 -8.93 -14.48 -6.28
N LEU A 58 -7.90 -13.63 -6.28
CA LEU A 58 -7.25 -13.14 -7.49
C LEU A 58 -5.83 -12.68 -7.24
N GLU A 59 -4.95 -12.90 -8.21
CA GLU A 59 -3.59 -12.35 -8.25
C GLU A 59 -3.38 -11.51 -9.50
N THR A 60 -2.67 -10.38 -9.35
CA THR A 60 -2.32 -9.48 -10.45
C THR A 60 -0.89 -8.96 -10.31
N SER A 61 -0.23 -8.69 -11.43
CA SER A 61 1.10 -8.07 -11.45
C SER A 61 1.05 -6.53 -11.32
N SER A 62 -0.13 -5.92 -11.35
CA SER A 62 -0.30 -4.48 -11.36
C SER A 62 -1.08 -3.99 -10.14
N ILE A 63 -0.49 -3.06 -9.38
CA ILE A 63 -1.16 -2.40 -8.25
C ILE A 63 -2.41 -1.64 -8.72
N GLU A 64 -2.33 -0.98 -9.89
CA GLU A 64 -3.46 -0.24 -10.45
C GLU A 64 -4.64 -1.17 -10.80
N VAL A 65 -4.35 -2.36 -11.32
CA VAL A 65 -5.37 -3.38 -11.56
C VAL A 65 -5.94 -3.87 -10.23
N GLY A 66 -5.10 -4.15 -9.23
CA GLY A 66 -5.54 -4.53 -7.89
C GLY A 66 -6.49 -3.50 -7.25
N LYS A 67 -6.17 -2.22 -7.36
CA LYS A 67 -7.05 -1.12 -6.90
C LYS A 67 -8.42 -1.14 -7.60
N ARG A 68 -8.44 -1.30 -8.91
CA ARG A 68 -9.70 -1.36 -9.68
C ARG A 68 -10.52 -2.59 -9.33
N LEU A 69 -9.87 -3.73 -9.14
CA LEU A 69 -10.57 -4.96 -8.78
C LEU A 69 -11.22 -4.85 -7.41
N VAL A 70 -10.51 -4.34 -6.39
CA VAL A 70 -11.09 -4.17 -5.06
C VAL A 70 -12.26 -3.18 -5.04
N SER A 71 -12.32 -2.21 -5.96
CA SER A 71 -13.48 -1.31 -6.06
C SER A 71 -14.73 -1.97 -6.65
N THR A 72 -14.58 -3.11 -7.32
CA THR A 72 -15.69 -3.81 -8.00
C THR A 72 -16.03 -5.18 -7.42
N MET A 73 -15.21 -5.67 -6.48
CA MET A 73 -15.36 -7.01 -5.88
C MET A 73 -15.52 -6.89 -4.37
N ASP A 74 -16.27 -7.78 -3.76
CA ASP A 74 -16.33 -7.95 -2.31
C ASP A 74 -15.01 -8.58 -1.82
N ALA A 75 -13.98 -7.75 -1.71
CA ALA A 75 -12.62 -8.19 -1.40
C ALA A 75 -11.80 -7.09 -0.73
N VAL A 76 -10.63 -7.46 -0.25
CA VAL A 76 -9.64 -6.56 0.34
C VAL A 76 -8.32 -6.63 -0.42
N PHE A 77 -7.57 -5.52 -0.39
CA PHE A 77 -6.28 -5.40 -1.05
C PHE A 77 -5.29 -4.65 -0.17
N ILE A 78 -4.10 -5.23 0.07
CA ILE A 78 -3.04 -4.57 0.83
C ILE A 78 -2.07 -3.92 -0.15
N CYS A 79 -1.93 -2.61 -0.05
CA CYS A 79 -0.95 -1.87 -0.84
C CYS A 79 -0.33 -0.72 -0.04
N PRO A 80 0.83 -0.19 -0.47
CA PRO A 80 1.37 1.03 0.09
C PRO A 80 0.46 2.22 -0.18
N ASP A 81 0.32 3.10 0.81
CA ASP A 81 -0.51 4.32 0.76
C ASP A 81 -0.13 5.28 -0.38
N VAL A 82 1.14 5.34 -0.76
CA VAL A 82 1.64 6.18 -1.86
C VAL A 82 1.00 5.85 -3.23
N TYR A 83 0.34 4.71 -3.38
CA TYR A 83 -0.38 4.34 -4.60
C TYR A 83 -1.85 4.73 -4.58
N LEU A 84 -2.33 5.26 -3.45
CA LEU A 84 -3.71 5.70 -3.30
C LEU A 84 -3.78 7.20 -3.60
N ASP A 85 -4.19 7.52 -4.80
CA ASP A 85 -4.40 8.90 -5.22
C ASP A 85 -5.79 9.40 -4.80
N HIS A 86 -5.97 10.71 -4.87
CA HIS A 86 -7.22 11.38 -4.52
C HIS A 86 -8.39 10.86 -5.37
N TYR A 87 -8.14 10.59 -6.65
CA TYR A 87 -9.16 10.11 -7.57
C TYR A 87 -9.71 8.73 -7.17
N PHE A 88 -8.84 7.81 -6.76
CA PHE A 88 -9.27 6.50 -6.26
C PHE A 88 -10.18 6.62 -5.03
N MET A 89 -9.85 7.55 -4.13
CA MET A 89 -10.63 7.80 -2.92
C MET A 89 -11.99 8.44 -3.19
N GLU A 90 -12.10 9.26 -4.22
CA GLU A 90 -13.35 9.93 -4.59
C GLU A 90 -14.39 9.00 -5.23
N GLN A 91 -13.98 7.88 -5.80
CA GLN A 91 -14.92 6.90 -6.38
C GLN A 91 -15.88 6.29 -5.35
N GLY A 92 -15.53 6.35 -4.08
CA GLY A 92 -16.44 6.10 -2.98
C GLY A 92 -16.83 4.64 -2.71
N ASP A 93 -16.29 3.67 -3.47
CA ASP A 93 -16.64 2.25 -3.33
C ASP A 93 -15.75 1.50 -2.34
N CYS A 94 -14.64 2.11 -1.94
CA CYS A 94 -13.68 1.54 -1.01
C CYS A 94 -13.52 2.36 0.25
N VAL A 95 -13.04 1.71 1.29
CA VAL A 95 -12.61 2.29 2.55
C VAL A 95 -11.17 1.87 2.86
N LEU A 96 -10.47 2.70 3.63
CA LEU A 96 -9.07 2.48 3.98
C LEU A 96 -8.90 2.22 5.46
N TYR A 97 -8.01 1.27 5.77
CA TYR A 97 -7.62 0.95 7.13
C TYR A 97 -6.10 1.01 7.25
N PRO A 98 -5.55 1.91 8.08
CA PRO A 98 -4.15 1.85 8.48
C PRO A 98 -3.87 0.51 9.17
N LEU A 99 -2.82 -0.20 8.75
CA LEU A 99 -2.45 -1.48 9.36
C LEU A 99 -1.49 -1.26 10.53
N LEU A 100 -1.86 -1.77 11.70
CA LEU A 100 -1.02 -1.79 12.90
C LEU A 100 0.06 -2.89 12.79
N GLY A 101 1.18 -2.67 13.48
CA GLY A 101 2.27 -3.65 13.53
C GLY A 101 3.14 -3.72 12.29
N VAL A 102 2.88 -2.89 11.28
CA VAL A 102 3.65 -2.85 10.03
C VAL A 102 4.64 -1.71 10.07
N ALA A 103 5.85 -1.95 10.52
CA ALA A 103 6.95 -0.99 10.44
C ALA A 103 7.64 -1.04 9.06
N ASN A 104 6.89 -0.82 7.98
CA ASN A 104 7.43 -0.85 6.63
C ASN A 104 7.85 0.55 6.18
N LYS A 105 9.10 0.90 6.48
CA LYS A 105 9.75 2.02 5.81
C LYS A 105 10.23 1.56 4.44
N ARG A 106 9.70 2.15 3.39
CA ARG A 106 10.23 1.96 2.04
C ARG A 106 11.39 2.94 1.81
N TYR A 107 12.45 2.42 1.22
CA TYR A 107 13.61 3.23 0.84
C TYR A 107 13.71 3.25 -0.68
N CYS A 108 13.81 4.44 -1.25
CA CYS A 108 14.21 4.64 -2.63
C CYS A 108 15.70 4.99 -2.66
N TYR A 109 16.47 4.27 -3.46
CA TYR A 109 17.90 4.50 -3.60
C TYR A 109 18.20 5.07 -4.98
N VAL A 110 18.98 6.15 -4.99
CA VAL A 110 19.61 6.63 -6.23
C VAL A 110 21.00 6.02 -6.31
N CYS A 111 21.20 5.11 -7.24
CA CYS A 111 22.47 4.44 -7.46
C CYS A 111 23.21 5.08 -8.63
N THR A 112 24.48 5.40 -8.43
CA THR A 112 25.38 5.86 -9.49
C THR A 112 26.61 4.97 -9.54
N ARG A 113 27.21 4.83 -10.72
CA ARG A 113 28.50 4.15 -10.85
C ARG A 113 29.58 4.95 -10.11
N LYS A 114 30.43 4.28 -9.33
CA LYS A 114 31.40 4.89 -8.42
C LYS A 114 32.27 5.99 -9.08
N ASP A 115 32.72 5.76 -10.30
CA ASP A 115 33.63 6.64 -11.01
C ASP A 115 32.96 7.32 -12.23
N ALA A 116 31.63 7.36 -12.27
CA ALA A 116 30.90 7.99 -13.37
C ALA A 116 30.89 9.51 -13.24
N TYR A 117 31.20 10.18 -14.31
CA TYR A 117 30.94 11.62 -14.43
C TYR A 117 29.41 11.85 -14.35
N LEU A 118 28.99 12.60 -13.35
CA LEU A 118 27.61 13.07 -13.24
C LEU A 118 27.51 14.45 -13.89
N SER A 119 26.72 14.54 -14.95
CA SER A 119 26.41 15.83 -15.57
C SER A 119 25.73 16.78 -14.58
N PRO A 120 25.80 18.10 -14.79
CA PRO A 120 25.07 19.06 -13.96
C PRO A 120 23.58 18.76 -13.84
N TYR A 121 22.94 18.30 -14.92
CA TYR A 121 21.54 17.91 -14.95
C TYR A 121 21.26 16.67 -14.08
N ALA A 122 22.12 15.66 -14.13
CA ALA A 122 21.99 14.48 -13.28
C ALA A 122 22.12 14.83 -11.79
N ARG A 123 23.02 15.73 -11.44
CA ARG A 123 23.16 16.23 -10.05
C ARG A 123 21.91 16.99 -9.60
N ALA A 124 21.43 17.91 -10.44
CA ALA A 124 20.19 18.65 -10.15
C ALA A 124 18.99 17.74 -9.97
N PHE A 125 18.86 16.70 -10.80
CA PHE A 125 17.79 15.70 -10.67
C PHE A 125 17.89 14.92 -9.37
N ILE A 126 19.10 14.49 -8.97
CA ILE A 126 19.31 13.80 -7.69
C ILE A 126 18.91 14.68 -6.51
N GLU A 127 19.28 15.96 -6.53
CA GLU A 127 18.88 16.90 -5.48
C GLU A 127 17.36 17.14 -5.45
N LEU A 128 16.72 17.19 -6.60
CA LEU A 128 15.27 17.28 -6.70
C LEU A 128 14.60 16.07 -6.04
N ILE A 129 15.02 14.85 -6.37
CA ILE A 129 14.51 13.62 -5.74
C ILE A 129 14.70 13.64 -4.22
N ARG A 130 15.87 14.05 -3.74
CA ARG A 130 16.16 14.17 -2.30
C ARG A 130 15.24 15.16 -1.60
N THR A 131 14.94 16.27 -2.28
CA THR A 131 14.07 17.32 -1.75
C THR A 131 12.61 16.85 -1.69
N LEU A 132 12.12 16.19 -2.75
CA LEU A 132 10.78 15.63 -2.80
C LEU A 132 10.60 14.54 -1.73
N GLY A 133 11.53 13.60 -1.62
CA GLY A 133 11.45 12.54 -0.60
C GLY A 133 11.52 13.01 0.85
N LYS A 134 11.95 14.26 1.09
CA LYS A 134 11.86 14.90 2.41
C LYS A 134 10.50 15.55 2.67
N LYS A 135 9.82 16.06 1.62
CA LYS A 135 8.52 16.72 1.74
C LYS A 135 7.37 15.75 1.98
N GLU A 136 7.44 14.53 1.48
CA GLU A 136 6.41 13.49 1.68
C GLU A 136 6.38 12.89 3.10
N ARG A 137 7.22 13.38 4.03
CA ARG A 137 7.13 13.04 5.46
C ARG A 137 6.15 13.92 6.23
N ILE A 138 5.15 14.50 5.59
CA ILE A 138 4.05 15.14 6.30
C ILE A 138 3.15 14.03 6.82
N ASN A 139 3.31 13.70 8.11
CA ASN A 139 2.41 12.85 8.87
C ASN A 139 0.97 13.35 8.73
N PRO A 140 0.02 12.49 8.31
CA PRO A 140 -1.41 12.84 8.41
C PRO A 140 -1.97 12.68 9.83
N THR A 141 -1.12 12.70 10.85
CA THR A 141 -1.55 12.62 12.26
C THR A 141 -1.04 13.80 13.05
N ASN A 142 -1.55 15.00 12.76
CA ASN A 142 -1.63 16.10 13.72
C ASN A 142 -2.48 17.23 13.13
N GLU A 143 -3.79 17.03 13.13
CA GLU A 143 -4.72 18.14 13.38
C GLU A 143 -5.79 17.63 14.34
N LYS A 144 -5.96 18.40 15.40
CA LYS A 144 -6.72 18.20 16.64
C LYS A 144 -8.18 17.79 16.46
#